data_1ff6e72f5b324aad2dcc1e9f7af756f1
#
_entry.id   1ff6e72f5b324aad2dcc1e9f7af756f1
#
_cell.length_a   1.000
_cell.length_b   1.000
_cell.length_c   1.000
_cell.angle_alpha   90.00
_cell.angle_beta   90.00
_cell.angle_gamma   90.00
#
_symmetry.space_group_name_H-M   'P 1'
#
loop_
_entity.id
_entity.type
_entity.pdbx_description
1 polymer ?
#
loop_
_entity_poly.entity_id
_entity_poly.type
_entity_poly.pdbx_seq_one_letter_code
_entity_poly.pdbx_strand_id
1 'polypeptide(L)'
;MTVRGSFLCKIPIAHRGLHEGVPENSRAAFAKAIEEGYAIETDVRRTKDGTIVVVHDDNLKRLTGLEGKVSRSTWRELSSLRLGDTDEKIMTFEECLEYIDGRAPLLLEVKDLYTVVGFPREVVNVMRQYKGEYALQSFNPFYVHRFKQLAPDVLRGQLAVGIFSPDVLISCRDTLEGFDISPEIFACEGGLTRRQVKEAVAKAAEQSGFTDTHKHWKFDAWAVKTMIMNFITKPDFVSYCCYNLPYHRAKKKENRAVLGWTIQSEAQAEKLRPWVDNVIFENFRPRKTAE
;
A
#
# COMPACT_ATOMS: atom_id res chain seq x y z
N MET A 1 -17.01 -7.62 13.91
CA MET A 1 -15.73 -8.31 14.23
C MET A 1 -14.80 -7.33 14.93
N THR A 2 -14.01 -7.74 15.93
CA THR A 2 -12.97 -6.88 16.53
C THR A 2 -11.69 -7.00 15.73
N VAL A 3 -10.89 -5.92 15.65
CA VAL A 3 -9.62 -5.95 14.93
C VAL A 3 -8.67 -7.02 15.45
N ARG A 4 -8.67 -7.28 16.78
CA ARG A 4 -7.84 -8.32 17.42
C ARG A 4 -8.23 -9.74 17.05
N GLY A 5 -9.49 -9.97 16.75
CA GLY A 5 -10.01 -11.28 16.33
C GLY A 5 -9.88 -11.54 14.83
N SER A 6 -9.53 -10.53 14.02
CA SER A 6 -9.44 -10.62 12.56
C SER A 6 -8.10 -11.15 12.08
N PHE A 7 -8.01 -11.45 10.78
CA PHE A 7 -6.77 -11.85 10.10
C PHE A 7 -5.67 -10.80 10.24
N LEU A 8 -6.02 -9.52 10.38
CA LEU A 8 -5.07 -8.41 10.51
C LEU A 8 -4.08 -8.59 11.68
N CYS A 9 -4.45 -9.36 12.71
CA CYS A 9 -3.58 -9.64 13.85
C CYS A 9 -3.08 -11.09 13.92
N LYS A 10 -3.51 -11.95 12.99
CA LYS A 10 -3.25 -13.41 13.08
C LYS A 10 -2.42 -13.95 11.92
N ILE A 11 -2.63 -13.43 10.71
CA ILE A 11 -2.04 -13.98 9.49
C ILE A 11 -1.10 -12.93 8.90
N PRO A 12 0.20 -13.20 8.73
CA PRO A 12 1.09 -12.27 8.03
C PRO A 12 0.57 -11.96 6.62
N ILE A 13 0.79 -10.73 6.18
CA ILE A 13 0.15 -10.19 4.99
C ILE A 13 1.20 -10.01 3.90
N ALA A 14 1.07 -10.73 2.79
CA ALA A 14 1.98 -10.65 1.66
C ALA A 14 1.71 -9.37 0.85
N HIS A 15 2.70 -8.47 0.82
CA HIS A 15 2.64 -7.18 0.10
C HIS A 15 2.52 -7.43 -1.40
N ARG A 16 1.38 -7.06 -2.00
CA ARG A 16 1.05 -7.29 -3.42
C ARG A 16 1.12 -8.75 -3.85
N GLY A 17 0.84 -9.67 -2.91
CA GLY A 17 1.06 -11.10 -3.04
C GLY A 17 2.50 -11.53 -2.78
N LEU A 18 2.80 -12.85 -2.94
CA LEU A 18 4.17 -13.36 -2.89
C LEU A 18 4.82 -13.23 -4.27
N HIS A 19 5.46 -12.10 -4.53
CA HIS A 19 5.92 -11.73 -5.86
C HIS A 19 7.41 -11.99 -6.15
N GLU A 20 8.10 -12.81 -5.33
CA GLU A 20 9.47 -13.22 -5.65
C GLU A 20 9.51 -14.05 -6.93
N GLY A 21 10.20 -13.53 -7.95
CA GLY A 21 10.34 -14.17 -9.26
C GLY A 21 9.10 -14.14 -10.14
N VAL A 22 8.05 -13.41 -9.73
CA VAL A 22 6.83 -13.14 -10.53
C VAL A 22 6.41 -11.69 -10.31
N PRO A 23 5.61 -11.09 -11.19
CA PRO A 23 5.16 -9.71 -11.00
C PRO A 23 4.29 -9.54 -9.75
N GLU A 24 4.44 -8.40 -9.09
CA GLU A 24 3.52 -7.95 -8.03
C GLU A 24 2.10 -7.77 -8.56
N ASN A 25 1.10 -7.88 -7.68
CA ASN A 25 -0.32 -7.69 -8.03
C ASN A 25 -0.78 -8.57 -9.21
N SER A 26 -0.20 -9.77 -9.37
CA SER A 26 -0.48 -10.71 -10.44
C SER A 26 -1.16 -11.99 -9.92
N ARG A 27 -1.77 -12.76 -10.82
CA ARG A 27 -2.36 -14.05 -10.49
C ARG A 27 -1.32 -15.01 -9.90
N ALA A 28 -0.11 -15.02 -10.46
CA ALA A 28 0.98 -15.85 -9.96
C ALA A 28 1.40 -15.48 -8.54
N ALA A 29 1.50 -14.18 -8.22
CA ALA A 29 1.82 -13.72 -6.86
C ALA A 29 0.71 -14.08 -5.85
N PHE A 30 -0.54 -13.95 -6.26
CA PHE A 30 -1.69 -14.32 -5.41
C PHE A 30 -1.79 -15.83 -5.21
N ALA A 31 -1.54 -16.65 -6.26
CA ALA A 31 -1.50 -18.09 -6.15
C ALA A 31 -0.51 -18.55 -5.08
N LYS A 32 0.71 -18.03 -5.11
CA LYS A 32 1.75 -18.35 -4.12
C LYS A 32 1.32 -17.96 -2.69
N ALA A 33 0.73 -16.77 -2.52
CA ALA A 33 0.26 -16.33 -1.20
C ALA A 33 -0.86 -17.23 -0.66
N ILE A 34 -1.80 -17.67 -1.52
CA ILE A 34 -2.88 -18.60 -1.18
C ILE A 34 -2.30 -19.96 -0.80
N GLU A 35 -1.40 -20.51 -1.62
CA GLU A 35 -0.77 -21.82 -1.37
C GLU A 35 -0.02 -21.85 -0.05
N GLU A 36 0.71 -20.79 0.25
CA GLU A 36 1.43 -20.64 1.51
C GLU A 36 0.55 -20.14 2.67
N GLY A 37 -0.76 -19.90 2.46
CA GLY A 37 -1.73 -19.53 3.52
C GLY A 37 -1.45 -18.18 4.17
N TYR A 38 -0.97 -17.19 3.42
CA TYR A 38 -0.85 -15.81 3.83
C TYR A 38 -2.08 -15.00 3.43
N ALA A 39 -2.35 -13.93 4.17
CA ALA A 39 -3.26 -12.90 3.69
C ALA A 39 -2.59 -12.11 2.55
N ILE A 40 -3.38 -11.53 1.67
CA ILE A 40 -2.89 -10.76 0.52
C ILE A 40 -3.17 -9.29 0.77
N GLU A 41 -2.14 -8.46 0.67
CA GLU A 41 -2.32 -7.04 0.45
C GLU A 41 -2.29 -6.77 -1.06
N THR A 42 -3.15 -5.87 -1.53
CA THR A 42 -3.24 -5.50 -2.95
C THR A 42 -3.76 -4.09 -3.13
N ASP A 43 -3.46 -3.49 -4.29
CA ASP A 43 -3.72 -2.08 -4.59
C ASP A 43 -4.74 -1.93 -5.71
N VAL A 44 -5.66 -0.99 -5.57
CA VAL A 44 -6.58 -0.63 -6.65
C VAL A 44 -6.50 0.83 -7.05
N ARG A 45 -6.58 1.04 -8.37
CA ARG A 45 -6.68 2.35 -9.02
C ARG A 45 -7.84 2.39 -9.98
N ARG A 46 -8.23 3.61 -10.34
CA ARG A 46 -9.30 3.85 -11.31
C ARG A 46 -8.73 4.35 -12.62
N THR A 47 -9.12 3.73 -13.72
CA THR A 47 -8.78 4.15 -15.08
C THR A 47 -9.57 5.39 -15.50
N LYS A 48 -9.20 5.99 -16.63
CA LYS A 48 -9.89 7.15 -17.22
C LYS A 48 -11.38 6.89 -17.50
N ASP A 49 -11.72 5.67 -17.92
CA ASP A 49 -13.09 5.25 -18.25
C ASP A 49 -13.85 4.64 -17.06
N GLY A 50 -13.24 4.66 -15.87
CA GLY A 50 -13.90 4.28 -14.63
C GLY A 50 -13.73 2.82 -14.22
N THR A 51 -13.02 2.00 -14.99
CA THR A 51 -12.71 0.62 -14.60
C THR A 51 -11.76 0.62 -13.40
N ILE A 52 -12.00 -0.26 -12.43
CA ILE A 52 -11.11 -0.45 -11.28
C ILE A 52 -10.11 -1.54 -11.67
N VAL A 53 -8.82 -1.24 -11.54
CA VAL A 53 -7.72 -2.15 -11.89
C VAL A 53 -6.79 -2.39 -10.72
N VAL A 54 -6.16 -3.57 -10.70
CA VAL A 54 -5.23 -3.99 -9.66
C VAL A 54 -3.82 -3.61 -10.08
N VAL A 55 -3.30 -2.52 -9.52
CA VAL A 55 -1.96 -2.01 -9.81
C VAL A 55 -1.52 -0.99 -8.76
N HIS A 56 -0.25 -1.03 -8.37
CA HIS A 56 0.28 -0.10 -7.37
C HIS A 56 0.52 1.30 -7.95
N ASP A 57 1.30 1.40 -9.04
CA ASP A 57 1.75 2.67 -9.61
C ASP A 57 0.70 3.28 -10.55
N ASP A 58 0.58 4.61 -10.57
CA ASP A 58 -0.14 5.30 -11.64
C ASP A 58 0.69 5.29 -12.93
N ASN A 59 2.03 5.38 -12.82
CA ASN A 59 2.95 5.30 -13.94
C ASN A 59 3.16 3.84 -14.38
N LEU A 60 2.93 3.54 -15.65
CA LEU A 60 3.00 2.20 -16.21
C LEU A 60 4.43 1.70 -16.45
N LYS A 61 5.41 2.62 -16.55
CA LYS A 61 6.77 2.32 -17.03
C LYS A 61 7.49 1.22 -16.24
N ARG A 62 7.43 1.26 -14.91
CA ARG A 62 8.11 0.28 -14.06
C ARG A 62 7.60 -1.14 -14.28
N LEU A 63 6.30 -1.31 -14.40
CA LEU A 63 5.67 -2.63 -14.50
C LEU A 63 5.54 -3.14 -15.92
N THR A 64 5.40 -2.26 -16.92
CA THR A 64 5.10 -2.66 -18.29
C THR A 64 6.19 -2.25 -19.30
N GLY A 65 7.16 -1.44 -18.88
CA GLY A 65 8.17 -0.84 -19.78
C GLY A 65 7.62 0.30 -20.66
N LEU A 66 6.31 0.55 -20.64
CA LEU A 66 5.65 1.54 -21.50
C LEU A 66 5.37 2.84 -20.77
N GLU A 67 5.54 3.96 -21.46
CA GLU A 67 5.16 5.26 -20.94
C GLU A 67 3.64 5.40 -20.90
N GLY A 68 3.13 5.96 -19.81
CA GLY A 68 1.69 6.19 -19.63
C GLY A 68 1.28 6.20 -18.17
N LYS A 69 0.01 6.53 -17.92
CA LYS A 69 -0.57 6.58 -16.58
C LYS A 69 -1.91 5.84 -16.57
N VAL A 70 -2.15 5.03 -15.55
CA VAL A 70 -3.42 4.32 -15.33
C VAL A 70 -4.60 5.31 -15.33
N SER A 71 -4.46 6.41 -14.60
CA SER A 71 -5.50 7.45 -14.47
C SER A 71 -5.83 8.18 -15.79
N ARG A 72 -4.97 8.06 -16.81
CA ARG A 72 -5.15 8.67 -18.14
C ARG A 72 -5.48 7.68 -19.24
N SER A 73 -5.43 6.37 -18.94
CA SER A 73 -5.68 5.27 -19.88
C SER A 73 -7.05 4.65 -19.65
N THR A 74 -7.63 4.13 -20.70
CA THR A 74 -8.85 3.30 -20.67
C THR A 74 -8.49 1.84 -20.36
N TRP A 75 -9.45 1.06 -19.86
CA TRP A 75 -9.25 -0.38 -19.67
C TRP A 75 -8.86 -1.09 -20.97
N ARG A 76 -9.44 -0.68 -22.08
CA ARG A 76 -9.10 -1.24 -23.41
C ARG A 76 -7.60 -1.10 -23.73
N GLU A 77 -6.98 0.01 -23.34
CA GLU A 77 -5.54 0.24 -23.56
C GLU A 77 -4.70 -0.56 -22.58
N LEU A 78 -5.16 -0.77 -21.34
CA LEU A 78 -4.41 -1.47 -20.30
C LEU A 78 -4.52 -3.00 -20.38
N SER A 79 -5.64 -3.55 -20.83
CA SER A 79 -5.97 -4.98 -20.78
C SER A 79 -5.01 -5.89 -21.54
N SER A 80 -4.27 -5.36 -22.51
CA SER A 80 -3.28 -6.10 -23.29
C SER A 80 -1.85 -5.99 -22.74
N LEU A 81 -1.59 -5.10 -21.79
CA LEU A 81 -0.25 -4.85 -21.28
C LEU A 81 0.24 -6.00 -20.41
N ARG A 82 1.46 -6.46 -20.68
CA ARG A 82 2.15 -7.48 -19.89
C ARG A 82 2.88 -6.83 -18.73
N LEU A 83 3.01 -7.56 -17.65
CA LEU A 83 3.79 -7.18 -16.47
C LEU A 83 5.23 -7.72 -16.61
N GLY A 84 6.15 -6.82 -16.93
CA GLY A 84 7.53 -7.18 -17.25
C GLY A 84 7.61 -8.14 -18.46
N ASP A 85 8.57 -9.05 -18.42
CA ASP A 85 8.81 -10.06 -19.46
C ASP A 85 8.00 -11.34 -19.22
N THR A 86 6.79 -11.25 -18.66
CA THR A 86 5.93 -12.37 -18.32
C THR A 86 4.63 -12.35 -19.12
N ASP A 87 3.84 -13.44 -19.03
CA ASP A 87 2.48 -13.50 -19.60
C ASP A 87 1.41 -12.91 -18.66
N GLU A 88 1.79 -12.53 -17.45
CA GLU A 88 0.91 -11.86 -16.50
C GLU A 88 0.49 -10.49 -17.02
N LYS A 89 -0.74 -10.09 -16.72
CA LYS A 89 -1.34 -8.83 -17.16
C LYS A 89 -1.97 -8.09 -15.99
N ILE A 90 -2.19 -6.79 -16.19
CA ILE A 90 -3.05 -6.02 -15.28
C ILE A 90 -4.44 -6.67 -15.30
N MET A 91 -5.01 -6.88 -14.10
CA MET A 91 -6.37 -7.41 -13.92
C MET A 91 -7.34 -6.28 -13.60
N THR A 92 -8.61 -6.45 -13.94
CA THR A 92 -9.65 -5.68 -13.27
C THR A 92 -9.79 -6.14 -11.82
N PHE A 93 -10.40 -5.31 -11.00
CA PHE A 93 -10.60 -5.66 -9.59
C PHE A 93 -11.58 -6.84 -9.45
N GLU A 94 -12.59 -6.89 -10.28
CA GLU A 94 -13.54 -8.01 -10.33
C GLU A 94 -12.84 -9.33 -10.70
N GLU A 95 -11.99 -9.34 -11.74
CA GLU A 95 -11.18 -10.52 -12.11
C GLU A 95 -10.26 -10.97 -10.97
N CYS A 96 -9.70 -10.03 -10.22
CA CYS A 96 -8.88 -10.33 -9.05
C CYS A 96 -9.69 -11.02 -7.95
N LEU A 97 -10.87 -10.50 -7.62
CA LEU A 97 -11.73 -11.08 -6.59
C LEU A 97 -12.27 -12.46 -6.99
N GLU A 98 -12.64 -12.63 -8.26
CA GLU A 98 -13.03 -13.93 -8.81
C GLU A 98 -11.87 -14.93 -8.73
N TYR A 99 -10.66 -14.50 -9.08
CA TYR A 99 -9.48 -15.37 -9.02
C TYR A 99 -9.16 -15.81 -7.59
N ILE A 100 -9.20 -14.90 -6.62
CA ILE A 100 -8.90 -15.23 -5.22
C ILE A 100 -10.06 -16.03 -4.58
N ASP A 101 -11.31 -15.75 -4.93
CA ASP A 101 -12.55 -16.46 -4.54
C ASP A 101 -12.62 -16.82 -3.06
N GLY A 102 -12.24 -15.90 -2.18
CA GLY A 102 -12.28 -16.09 -0.74
C GLY A 102 -11.22 -17.01 -0.14
N ARG A 103 -10.28 -17.52 -0.95
CA ARG A 103 -9.23 -18.46 -0.52
C ARG A 103 -8.14 -17.82 0.38
N ALA A 104 -8.05 -16.50 0.37
CA ALA A 104 -7.17 -15.75 1.27
C ALA A 104 -7.88 -14.50 1.78
N PRO A 105 -7.63 -14.05 3.02
CA PRO A 105 -8.06 -12.74 3.47
C PRO A 105 -7.38 -11.62 2.67
N LEU A 106 -8.11 -10.51 2.43
CA LEU A 106 -7.61 -9.36 1.65
C LEU A 106 -7.46 -8.10 2.50
N LEU A 107 -6.30 -7.47 2.40
CA LEU A 107 -6.07 -6.09 2.81
C LEU A 107 -5.97 -5.21 1.56
N LEU A 108 -7.02 -4.47 1.26
CA LEU A 108 -7.12 -3.67 0.05
C LEU A 108 -6.69 -2.23 0.28
N GLU A 109 -5.65 -1.78 -0.41
CA GLU A 109 -5.30 -0.36 -0.48
C GLU A 109 -6.03 0.33 -1.63
N VAL A 110 -6.83 1.34 -1.28
CA VAL A 110 -7.46 2.21 -2.28
C VAL A 110 -6.55 3.41 -2.52
N LYS A 111 -5.88 3.38 -3.67
CA LYS A 111 -4.95 4.42 -4.13
C LYS A 111 -5.77 5.63 -4.59
N ASP A 112 -5.25 6.76 -4.43
CA ASP A 112 -5.46 8.10 -4.94
C ASP A 112 -5.33 9.13 -3.84
N LEU A 113 -4.32 9.98 -3.98
CA LEU A 113 -4.12 11.12 -3.08
C LEU A 113 -5.12 12.24 -3.40
N TYR A 114 -5.55 12.35 -4.66
CA TYR A 114 -6.52 13.34 -5.09
C TYR A 114 -7.91 12.72 -5.07
N THR A 115 -8.74 13.21 -4.16
CA THR A 115 -10.07 12.65 -3.90
C THR A 115 -10.93 12.55 -5.16
N VAL A 116 -11.02 11.38 -5.74
CA VAL A 116 -12.01 11.08 -6.77
C VAL A 116 -13.34 10.82 -6.05
N VAL A 117 -14.26 11.78 -6.20
CA VAL A 117 -15.59 11.68 -5.60
C VAL A 117 -16.29 10.44 -6.17
N GLY A 118 -16.67 9.52 -5.29
CA GLY A 118 -17.36 8.28 -5.70
C GLY A 118 -16.49 7.03 -5.67
N PHE A 119 -15.18 7.12 -5.90
CA PHE A 119 -14.30 5.96 -5.97
C PHE A 119 -14.36 5.05 -4.73
N PRO A 120 -14.35 5.54 -3.47
CA PRO A 120 -14.55 4.66 -2.31
C PRO A 120 -15.88 3.90 -2.32
N ARG A 121 -16.94 4.48 -2.89
CA ARG A 121 -18.24 3.81 -3.01
C ARG A 121 -18.20 2.70 -4.06
N GLU A 122 -17.57 2.97 -5.20
CA GLU A 122 -17.38 1.99 -6.27
C GLU A 122 -16.63 0.77 -5.73
N VAL A 123 -15.50 0.99 -5.04
CA VAL A 123 -14.71 -0.07 -4.41
C VAL A 123 -15.52 -0.86 -3.38
N VAL A 124 -16.23 -0.19 -2.47
CA VAL A 124 -17.06 -0.86 -1.45
C VAL A 124 -18.14 -1.71 -2.11
N ASN A 125 -18.76 -1.24 -3.19
CA ASN A 125 -19.81 -2.00 -3.90
C ASN A 125 -19.25 -3.30 -4.51
N VAL A 126 -18.04 -3.26 -5.09
CA VAL A 126 -17.39 -4.45 -5.62
C VAL A 126 -16.97 -5.39 -4.48
N MET A 127 -16.37 -4.87 -3.41
CA MET A 127 -15.94 -5.66 -2.26
C MET A 127 -17.09 -6.39 -1.53
N ARG A 128 -18.30 -5.88 -1.55
CA ARG A 128 -19.46 -6.55 -0.96
C ARG A 128 -19.80 -7.90 -1.60
N GLN A 129 -19.28 -8.17 -2.80
CA GLN A 129 -19.46 -9.44 -3.50
C GLN A 129 -18.38 -10.46 -3.11
N TYR A 130 -17.30 -10.02 -2.46
CA TYR A 130 -16.22 -10.90 -2.04
C TYR A 130 -16.64 -11.78 -0.86
N LYS A 131 -16.38 -13.09 -0.97
CA LYS A 131 -16.80 -14.08 0.03
C LYS A 131 -15.82 -14.25 1.18
N GLY A 132 -14.57 -13.78 1.00
CA GLY A 132 -13.51 -13.88 2.01
C GLY A 132 -13.55 -12.75 3.03
N GLU A 133 -12.76 -12.90 4.09
CA GLU A 133 -12.51 -11.83 5.04
C GLU A 133 -11.68 -10.71 4.38
N TYR A 134 -12.02 -9.46 4.63
CA TYR A 134 -11.28 -8.33 4.08
C TYR A 134 -11.27 -7.10 4.97
N ALA A 135 -10.30 -6.23 4.73
CA ALA A 135 -10.20 -4.90 5.32
C ALA A 135 -9.77 -3.87 4.27
N LEU A 136 -10.10 -2.61 4.50
CA LEU A 136 -9.81 -1.50 3.59
C LEU A 136 -8.78 -0.56 4.21
N GLN A 137 -7.83 -0.06 3.42
CA GLN A 137 -6.88 0.95 3.87
C GLN A 137 -6.62 2.01 2.79
N SER A 138 -6.15 3.17 3.22
CA SER A 138 -5.71 4.23 2.30
C SER A 138 -4.79 5.21 3.01
N PHE A 139 -3.89 5.85 2.26
CA PHE A 139 -3.19 7.06 2.70
C PHE A 139 -4.13 8.26 2.80
N ASN A 140 -5.19 8.27 1.99
CA ASN A 140 -6.15 9.36 1.95
C ASN A 140 -7.14 9.28 3.15
N PRO A 141 -7.05 10.17 4.15
CA PRO A 141 -7.93 10.12 5.31
C PRO A 141 -9.40 10.38 4.96
N PHE A 142 -9.69 11.06 3.85
CA PHE A 142 -11.06 11.24 3.38
C PHE A 142 -11.65 9.91 2.90
N TYR A 143 -10.85 9.04 2.28
CA TYR A 143 -11.28 7.70 1.90
C TYR A 143 -11.55 6.83 3.14
N VAL A 144 -10.66 6.86 4.13
CA VAL A 144 -10.88 6.15 5.40
C VAL A 144 -12.16 6.64 6.09
N HIS A 145 -12.44 7.95 6.05
CA HIS A 145 -13.71 8.50 6.54
C HIS A 145 -14.91 8.01 5.73
N ARG A 146 -14.80 7.95 4.41
CA ARG A 146 -15.87 7.45 3.54
C ARG A 146 -16.14 5.95 3.75
N PHE A 147 -15.11 5.13 3.96
CA PHE A 147 -15.29 3.72 4.32
C PHE A 147 -16.11 3.56 5.60
N LYS A 148 -15.82 4.38 6.61
CA LYS A 148 -16.60 4.38 7.86
C LYS A 148 -18.10 4.64 7.63
N GLN A 149 -18.43 5.49 6.66
CA GLN A 149 -19.83 5.81 6.33
C GLN A 149 -20.50 4.74 5.46
N LEU A 150 -19.75 4.19 4.50
CA LEU A 150 -20.26 3.28 3.47
C LEU A 150 -20.30 1.82 3.93
N ALA A 151 -19.35 1.41 4.76
CA ALA A 151 -19.17 0.04 5.24
C ALA A 151 -18.72 0.06 6.72
N PRO A 152 -19.61 0.46 7.66
CA PRO A 152 -19.24 0.60 9.08
C PRO A 152 -18.89 -0.73 9.74
N ASP A 153 -19.31 -1.84 9.17
CA ASP A 153 -19.05 -3.22 9.57
C ASP A 153 -17.68 -3.75 9.09
N VAL A 154 -17.04 -3.07 8.13
CA VAL A 154 -15.74 -3.45 7.57
C VAL A 154 -14.62 -2.74 8.32
N LEU A 155 -13.57 -3.50 8.70
CA LEU A 155 -12.37 -2.94 9.30
C LEU A 155 -11.64 -2.02 8.31
N ARG A 156 -11.23 -0.85 8.80
CA ARG A 156 -10.57 0.17 7.98
C ARG A 156 -9.33 0.72 8.65
N GLY A 157 -8.30 0.97 7.85
CA GLY A 157 -6.99 1.41 8.29
C GLY A 157 -6.55 2.72 7.67
N GLN A 158 -5.76 3.46 8.46
CA GLN A 158 -5.00 4.60 7.97
C GLN A 158 -3.59 4.14 7.64
N LEU A 159 -3.20 4.22 6.36
CA LEU A 159 -1.81 4.14 5.96
C LEU A 159 -1.07 5.42 6.33
N ALA A 160 0.12 5.26 6.85
CA ALA A 160 0.92 6.39 7.29
C ALA A 160 2.42 6.12 7.16
N VAL A 161 3.18 7.18 6.92
CA VAL A 161 4.62 7.16 6.67
C VAL A 161 5.27 8.42 7.21
N GLY A 162 6.52 8.32 7.64
CA GLY A 162 7.28 9.50 8.06
C GLY A 162 7.72 10.36 6.88
N ILE A 163 7.73 11.68 7.06
CA ILE A 163 8.05 12.66 5.99
C ILE A 163 9.41 12.41 5.28
N PHE A 164 10.31 11.66 5.92
CA PHE A 164 11.66 11.40 5.40
C PHE A 164 11.94 9.90 5.29
N SER A 165 10.93 9.08 5.01
CA SER A 165 11.18 7.67 4.75
C SER A 165 11.55 7.46 3.28
N PRO A 166 12.34 6.43 2.98
CA PRO A 166 12.57 5.98 1.61
C PRO A 166 11.28 5.78 0.82
N ASP A 167 10.24 5.27 1.46
CA ASP A 167 8.97 4.97 0.81
C ASP A 167 8.18 6.22 0.42
N VAL A 168 8.33 7.36 1.13
CA VAL A 168 7.80 8.66 0.65
C VAL A 168 8.52 9.08 -0.61
N LEU A 169 9.83 8.90 -0.66
CA LEU A 169 10.63 9.24 -1.83
C LEU A 169 10.29 8.33 -3.00
N ILE A 170 10.08 7.03 -2.74
CA ILE A 170 9.66 6.06 -3.75
C ILE A 170 8.21 6.32 -4.21
N SER A 171 7.28 6.60 -3.30
CA SER A 171 5.90 6.91 -3.67
C SER A 171 5.74 8.31 -4.29
N CYS A 172 6.63 9.24 -3.98
CA CYS A 172 6.76 10.52 -4.68
C CYS A 172 7.47 10.37 -6.02
N ARG A 173 8.10 9.23 -6.34
CA ARG A 173 8.78 8.97 -7.61
C ARG A 173 7.85 9.19 -8.80
N ASP A 174 6.59 8.79 -8.69
CA ASP A 174 5.57 9.02 -9.73
C ASP A 174 5.17 10.50 -9.88
N THR A 175 5.40 11.30 -8.84
CA THR A 175 5.18 12.75 -8.84
C THR A 175 6.45 13.49 -9.23
N LEU A 176 7.60 12.86 -9.04
CA LEU A 176 8.94 13.35 -9.32
C LEU A 176 9.44 12.69 -10.61
N GLU A 177 8.74 12.88 -11.72
CA GLU A 177 9.18 12.40 -13.05
C GLU A 177 10.63 12.82 -13.31
N GLY A 178 11.54 11.86 -13.40
CA GLY A 178 12.94 12.09 -13.73
C GLY A 178 13.96 11.85 -12.61
N PHE A 179 13.55 11.39 -11.42
CA PHE A 179 14.48 11.06 -10.34
C PHE A 179 14.99 9.63 -10.47
N ASP A 180 16.28 9.50 -10.69
CA ASP A 180 17.00 8.26 -10.42
C ASP A 180 17.35 8.21 -8.92
N ILE A 181 16.37 7.74 -8.13
CA ILE A 181 16.65 7.38 -6.73
C ILE A 181 17.11 5.94 -6.79
N SER A 182 18.42 5.74 -6.92
CA SER A 182 18.98 4.40 -6.99
C SER A 182 18.70 3.63 -5.69
N PRO A 183 18.43 2.32 -5.76
CA PRO A 183 18.26 1.45 -4.58
C PRO A 183 19.46 1.52 -3.62
N GLU A 184 20.64 1.89 -4.10
CA GLU A 184 21.87 2.01 -3.31
C GLU A 184 21.78 3.09 -2.23
N ILE A 185 20.97 4.14 -2.41
CA ILE A 185 20.72 5.15 -1.37
C ILE A 185 20.04 4.53 -0.14
N PHE A 186 19.35 3.39 -0.32
CA PHE A 186 18.55 2.71 0.70
C PHE A 186 19.20 1.42 1.22
N ALA A 187 20.25 0.93 0.55
CA ALA A 187 20.92 -0.33 0.88
C ALA A 187 21.96 -0.21 2.02
N CYS A 188 22.09 0.94 2.69
CA CYS A 188 23.01 1.09 3.80
C CYS A 188 22.54 0.30 5.03
N GLU A 189 23.30 -0.68 5.47
CA GLU A 189 23.16 -1.28 6.80
C GLU A 189 23.16 -0.17 7.86
N GLY A 190 22.03 0.02 8.54
CA GLY A 190 21.88 1.05 9.55
C GLY A 190 20.93 2.21 9.18
N GLY A 191 20.43 2.25 7.93
CA GLY A 191 19.52 3.29 7.43
C GLY A 191 20.18 4.66 7.25
N LEU A 192 19.58 5.49 6.40
CA LEU A 192 20.05 6.86 6.20
C LEU A 192 19.71 7.74 7.42
N THR A 193 20.65 8.57 7.84
CA THR A 193 20.36 9.60 8.83
C THR A 193 19.39 10.64 8.24
N ARG A 194 18.63 11.33 9.11
CA ARG A 194 17.75 12.45 8.69
C ARG A 194 18.45 13.50 7.83
N ARG A 195 19.75 13.68 8.03
CA ARG A 195 20.56 14.63 7.27
C ARG A 195 20.81 14.11 5.85
N GLN A 196 21.22 12.85 5.70
CA GLN A 196 21.46 12.21 4.40
C GLN A 196 20.19 12.15 3.54
N VAL A 197 19.05 11.83 4.14
CA VAL A 197 17.75 11.85 3.43
C VAL A 197 17.39 13.27 2.98
N LYS A 198 17.59 14.29 3.82
CA LYS A 198 17.37 15.70 3.43
C LYS A 198 18.27 16.15 2.29
N GLU A 199 19.53 15.77 2.34
CA GLU A 199 20.52 16.11 1.32
C GLU A 199 20.20 15.42 -0.01
N ALA A 200 19.79 14.13 0.03
CA ALA A 200 19.36 13.38 -1.15
C ALA A 200 18.08 13.99 -1.78
N VAL A 201 17.07 14.32 -0.97
CA VAL A 201 15.83 14.98 -1.43
C VAL A 201 16.11 16.36 -2.02
N ALA A 202 16.97 17.16 -1.37
CA ALA A 202 17.32 18.49 -1.86
C ALA A 202 18.07 18.41 -3.21
N LYS A 203 19.04 17.50 -3.31
CA LYS A 203 19.81 17.26 -4.54
C LYS A 203 18.92 16.76 -5.67
N ALA A 204 18.01 15.85 -5.36
CA ALA A 204 17.06 15.34 -6.30
C ALA A 204 16.08 16.44 -6.77
N ALA A 205 15.55 17.30 -5.89
CA ALA A 205 14.69 18.43 -6.22
C ALA A 205 15.41 19.45 -7.13
N GLU A 206 16.69 19.71 -6.88
CA GLU A 206 17.53 20.60 -7.67
C GLU A 206 17.79 20.09 -9.10
N GLN A 207 18.02 18.78 -9.23
CA GLN A 207 18.29 18.13 -10.52
C GLN A 207 17.06 18.02 -11.42
N SER A 208 15.84 17.97 -10.85
CA SER A 208 14.60 17.81 -11.60
C SER A 208 13.99 19.11 -12.12
N GLY A 209 14.55 20.27 -11.75
CA GLY A 209 13.92 21.54 -12.03
C GLY A 209 12.55 21.72 -11.36
N PHE A 210 12.33 21.00 -10.25
CA PHE A 210 11.08 21.01 -9.50
C PHE A 210 10.76 22.42 -9.01
N THR A 211 9.93 23.11 -9.75
CA THR A 211 9.30 24.34 -9.27
C THR A 211 8.15 23.95 -8.37
N ASP A 212 8.13 24.49 -7.16
CA ASP A 212 7.16 24.24 -6.08
C ASP A 212 5.71 24.55 -6.52
N THR A 213 5.15 23.68 -7.37
CA THR A 213 3.76 23.79 -7.84
C THR A 213 2.75 23.25 -6.82
N HIS A 214 3.22 22.54 -5.78
CA HIS A 214 2.38 22.01 -4.71
C HIS A 214 2.66 22.72 -3.38
N LYS A 215 2.12 23.92 -3.23
CA LYS A 215 2.19 24.69 -1.98
C LYS A 215 1.79 23.93 -0.69
N HIS A 216 1.11 22.81 -0.83
CA HIS A 216 0.51 22.05 0.28
C HIS A 216 1.20 20.70 0.59
N TRP A 217 2.16 20.24 -0.21
CA TRP A 217 2.77 18.92 -0.03
C TRP A 217 3.37 18.71 1.38
N LYS A 218 3.94 19.76 2.00
CA LYS A 218 4.49 19.68 3.36
C LYS A 218 3.41 19.47 4.41
N PHE A 219 2.24 20.07 4.20
CA PHE A 219 1.09 19.91 5.08
C PHE A 219 0.49 18.51 4.91
N ASP A 220 0.33 18.03 3.69
CA ASP A 220 -0.20 16.71 3.40
C ASP A 220 0.72 15.62 3.95
N ALA A 221 2.03 15.72 3.72
CA ALA A 221 3.02 14.83 4.31
C ALA A 221 3.02 14.85 5.85
N TRP A 222 2.88 16.05 6.46
CA TRP A 222 2.74 16.18 7.90
C TRP A 222 1.45 15.55 8.43
N ALA A 223 0.33 15.76 7.75
CA ALA A 223 -0.96 15.21 8.12
C ALA A 223 -0.98 13.67 8.06
N VAL A 224 -0.40 13.09 7.00
CA VAL A 224 -0.23 11.64 6.84
C VAL A 224 0.69 11.09 7.93
N LYS A 225 1.87 11.67 8.13
CA LYS A 225 2.80 11.25 9.19
C LYS A 225 2.17 11.29 10.57
N THR A 226 1.50 12.38 10.91
CA THR A 226 0.93 12.59 12.24
C THR A 226 -0.40 11.89 12.44
N MET A 227 -1.01 11.42 11.36
CA MET A 227 -2.35 10.82 11.37
C MET A 227 -3.36 11.72 12.10
N ILE A 228 -3.23 13.05 11.89
CA ILE A 228 -4.01 14.04 12.61
C ILE A 228 -5.52 13.83 12.43
N MET A 229 -5.93 13.30 11.26
CA MET A 229 -7.33 13.06 10.95
C MET A 229 -7.93 11.83 11.66
N ASN A 230 -7.13 11.04 12.37
CA ASN A 230 -7.62 9.82 13.04
C ASN A 230 -8.66 10.09 14.13
N PHE A 231 -8.75 11.33 14.66
CA PHE A 231 -9.81 11.70 15.58
C PHE A 231 -11.20 11.74 14.91
N ILE A 232 -11.25 11.99 13.58
CA ILE A 232 -12.48 11.99 12.76
C ILE A 232 -12.69 10.61 12.16
N THR A 233 -11.64 10.06 11.50
CA THR A 233 -11.73 8.81 10.73
C THR A 233 -11.91 7.60 11.63
N LYS A 234 -11.35 7.63 12.85
CA LYS A 234 -11.39 6.56 13.85
C LYS A 234 -11.09 5.21 13.21
N PRO A 235 -9.88 5.02 12.66
CA PRO A 235 -9.51 3.77 12.02
C PRO A 235 -9.38 2.64 13.05
N ASP A 236 -9.73 1.42 12.63
CA ASP A 236 -9.61 0.19 13.44
C ASP A 236 -8.16 -0.28 13.51
N PHE A 237 -7.35 0.07 12.50
CA PHE A 237 -5.92 -0.19 12.51
C PHE A 237 -5.14 0.94 11.83
N VAL A 238 -3.84 0.92 12.04
CA VAL A 238 -2.88 1.82 11.38
C VAL A 238 -1.82 0.96 10.74
N SER A 239 -1.61 1.13 9.43
CA SER A 239 -0.46 0.55 8.72
C SER A 239 0.64 1.61 8.66
N TYR A 240 1.73 1.41 9.39
CA TYR A 240 2.79 2.40 9.52
C TYR A 240 4.12 1.90 8.96
N CYS A 241 4.82 2.78 8.23
CA CYS A 241 6.11 2.46 7.64
C CYS A 241 7.13 2.01 8.70
N CYS A 242 7.75 0.86 8.47
CA CYS A 242 8.67 0.19 9.40
C CYS A 242 9.90 1.05 9.75
N TYR A 243 10.42 1.81 8.79
CA TYR A 243 11.58 2.69 9.01
C TYR A 243 11.29 3.87 9.95
N ASN A 244 10.02 4.15 10.21
CA ASN A 244 9.59 5.24 11.07
C ASN A 244 9.05 4.76 12.42
N LEU A 245 9.06 3.47 12.68
CA LEU A 245 8.72 2.88 13.98
C LEU A 245 9.97 2.79 14.88
N PRO A 246 9.80 2.97 16.20
CA PRO A 246 8.56 3.26 16.91
C PRO A 246 8.11 4.72 16.79
N TYR A 247 6.80 4.93 16.63
CA TYR A 247 6.21 6.26 16.60
C TYR A 247 5.10 6.38 17.65
N HIS A 248 5.13 7.43 18.47
CA HIS A 248 4.26 7.57 19.64
C HIS A 248 2.75 7.58 19.34
N ARG A 249 2.34 7.96 18.12
CA ARG A 249 0.94 7.93 17.67
C ARG A 249 0.54 6.61 17.00
N ALA A 250 1.51 5.85 16.49
CA ALA A 250 1.31 4.50 15.96
C ALA A 250 1.51 3.47 17.11
N LYS A 251 0.68 3.54 18.14
CA LYS A 251 0.73 2.64 19.30
C LYS A 251 -0.40 1.63 19.23
N LYS A 252 -0.09 0.39 19.63
CA LYS A 252 -1.09 -0.65 19.89
C LYS A 252 -2.09 -0.15 20.95
N LYS A 253 -3.35 -0.40 20.70
CA LYS A 253 -4.46 -0.14 21.63
C LYS A 253 -5.41 -1.32 21.61
N GLU A 254 -6.23 -1.48 22.61
CA GLU A 254 -7.21 -2.57 22.66
C GLU A 254 -8.09 -2.60 21.43
N ASN A 255 -8.56 -1.46 20.97
CA ASN A 255 -9.47 -1.30 19.83
C ASN A 255 -8.79 -0.82 18.54
N ARG A 256 -7.44 -0.83 18.47
CA ARG A 256 -6.70 -0.41 17.29
C ARG A 256 -5.39 -1.18 17.13
N ALA A 257 -5.27 -1.93 16.04
CA ALA A 257 -4.05 -2.63 15.68
C ALA A 257 -3.03 -1.71 14.99
N VAL A 258 -1.77 -2.15 15.01
CA VAL A 258 -0.67 -1.54 14.25
C VAL A 258 -0.05 -2.60 13.35
N LEU A 259 -0.04 -2.35 12.04
CA LEU A 259 0.64 -3.16 11.04
C LEU A 259 1.91 -2.44 10.61
N GLY A 260 3.03 -3.17 10.55
CA GLY A 260 4.30 -2.64 10.03
C GLY A 260 4.45 -2.96 8.54
N TRP A 261 4.79 -1.97 7.70
CA TRP A 261 5.04 -2.16 6.26
C TRP A 261 6.27 -1.36 5.79
N THR A 262 6.99 -1.74 4.77
CA THR A 262 7.07 -3.10 4.26
C THR A 262 8.25 -3.78 4.92
N ILE A 263 8.03 -4.93 5.52
CA ILE A 263 9.04 -5.68 6.24
C ILE A 263 9.73 -6.62 5.25
N GLN A 264 11.07 -6.61 5.21
CA GLN A 264 11.85 -7.33 4.20
C GLN A 264 12.77 -8.41 4.76
N SER A 265 12.76 -8.64 6.07
CA SER A 265 13.53 -9.72 6.70
C SER A 265 12.97 -10.13 8.05
N GLU A 266 13.26 -11.37 8.46
CA GLU A 266 12.89 -11.88 9.79
C GLU A 266 13.52 -11.02 10.91
N ALA A 267 14.78 -10.60 10.75
CA ALA A 267 15.46 -9.75 11.73
C ALA A 267 14.73 -8.40 11.92
N GLN A 268 14.21 -7.81 10.83
CA GLN A 268 13.41 -6.58 10.90
C GLN A 268 12.05 -6.84 11.57
N ALA A 269 11.40 -7.96 11.27
CA ALA A 269 10.14 -8.36 11.89
C ALA A 269 10.31 -8.53 13.40
N GLU A 270 11.33 -9.27 13.85
CA GLU A 270 11.65 -9.48 15.27
C GLU A 270 11.91 -8.16 16.00
N LYS A 271 12.72 -7.27 15.40
CA LYS A 271 13.01 -5.95 15.97
C LYS A 271 11.75 -5.12 16.19
N LEU A 272 10.76 -5.24 15.31
CA LEU A 272 9.53 -4.45 15.33
C LEU A 272 8.39 -5.12 16.10
N ARG A 273 8.49 -6.41 16.45
CA ARG A 273 7.48 -7.16 17.20
C ARG A 273 6.90 -6.44 18.43
N PRO A 274 7.68 -5.70 19.24
CA PRO A 274 7.11 -4.96 20.37
C PRO A 274 6.14 -3.84 19.95
N TRP A 275 6.26 -3.34 18.73
CA TRP A 275 5.58 -2.13 18.26
C TRP A 275 4.42 -2.41 17.30
N VAL A 276 4.44 -3.55 16.61
CA VAL A 276 3.42 -3.94 15.63
C VAL A 276 2.66 -5.17 16.09
N ASP A 277 1.41 -5.29 15.69
CA ASP A 277 0.57 -6.45 15.94
C ASP A 277 0.72 -7.49 14.83
N ASN A 278 1.06 -7.05 13.61
CA ASN A 278 1.33 -7.89 12.46
C ASN A 278 2.18 -7.14 11.42
N VAL A 279 2.60 -7.86 10.39
CA VAL A 279 3.50 -7.37 9.34
C VAL A 279 2.85 -7.48 7.95
N ILE A 280 3.09 -6.46 7.13
CA ILE A 280 2.94 -6.52 5.67
C ILE A 280 4.36 -6.70 5.15
N PHE A 281 4.64 -7.82 4.49
CA PHE A 281 6.00 -8.29 4.20
C PHE A 281 6.23 -8.60 2.73
N GLU A 282 7.50 -8.56 2.31
CA GLU A 282 7.98 -9.02 1.01
C GLU A 282 9.41 -9.59 1.12
N ASN A 283 9.85 -10.37 0.12
CA ASN A 283 11.21 -10.90 -0.01
C ASN A 283 11.68 -11.89 1.09
N PHE A 284 10.80 -12.36 1.96
CA PHE A 284 11.08 -13.42 2.95
C PHE A 284 9.78 -14.12 3.36
N ARG A 285 9.89 -15.11 4.26
CA ARG A 285 8.73 -15.84 4.81
C ARG A 285 8.68 -15.64 6.31
N PRO A 286 7.83 -14.74 6.84
CA PRO A 286 7.68 -14.57 8.27
C PRO A 286 7.07 -15.83 8.91
N ARG A 287 7.50 -16.16 10.11
CA ARG A 287 6.91 -17.23 10.88
C ARG A 287 5.44 -16.91 11.16
N LYS A 288 4.57 -17.84 10.82
CA LYS A 288 3.18 -17.77 11.28
C LYS A 288 3.17 -18.01 12.79
N THR A 289 2.48 -17.14 13.53
CA THR A 289 2.20 -17.43 14.94
C THR A 289 1.44 -18.75 15.00
N ALA A 290 2.01 -19.74 15.65
CA ALA A 290 1.29 -20.98 15.93
C ALA A 290 -0.01 -20.61 16.67
N GLU A 291 -1.12 -21.23 16.25
CA GLU A 291 -2.41 -21.11 16.91
C GLU A 291 -2.34 -21.52 18.38
#